data_a645a53c57aac952fc44225c848b8aa9
#
_entry.id   a645a53c57aac952fc44225c848b8aa9
#
_cell.length_a   1.000
_cell.length_b   1.000
_cell.length_c   1.000
_cell.angle_alpha   90.00
_cell.angle_beta   90.00
_cell.angle_gamma   90.00
#
_symmetry.space_group_name_H-M   'P 1'
#
loop_
_entity.id
_entity.type
_entity.pdbx_description
1 polymer ?
#
loop_
_entity_poly.entity_id
_entity_poly.type
_entity_poly.pdbx_seq_one_letter_code
_entity_poly.pdbx_strand_id
1 'polypeptide(L)'
;MLLTPCKTRQELKNWIKYHLPPIDLPDVTVSRYSDTNPLDVVWEVYRICVLKQNPDNIQELLYVAGRGSGKTLGMAIAELMVILHDQRGVVHVGAIQNQADRCYNYQKNFLYNRKLKPVVSPPHLPEDQRILEKANMSKSIFNVKGEKVTLEVLPCTLKAVNGPHEPLIVVDEIDTVSGEGLKAFKEIAGMLDSRKGKKALRVGISTRKSRYGLMNAKIEEMEQTPDKTRQVRRWTAFEFTERCPDSRSGTTPVDLWVNQDKMEVLTPDEFKKKDKNKQKEYQLHKGFDGCTKCPLFSICLTDAKKQVEGPTASPMLKTLDEMVQKVRSEGADWALAQLMNLKPSVEGIIFREFDEKVHIKTWNEMWKILVGKDFPGECTHDIFVKKCHEMNIPCYAGIDWGFTSPNTVVFFFVDSRENIYIVKCDGMTHISNPTWMQHIKTKYHTMYRCQLYVPDAADQGNILEMQKIGLPVANQKDKGQINVGIQVIKKFLKVPGSTEAKMFLAPEVCTPLVREFSLYHYKTDAAGLITDDPETEHDHWIDALRYPMTMLFGKATVILGSGLADGAANLQDKQGNFHRMPTASEYAMTQGIQMNTQEPDRSKLGKIGKASELEDPDDGDDSAGGSGGFLWSV
;
A
#
# COMPACT_ATOMS: atom_id res chain seq x y z
N MET A 1 -4.14 -43.50 -14.49
CA MET A 1 -4.90 -42.21 -14.55
C MET A 1 -4.31 -41.10 -13.66
N LEU A 2 -3.92 -41.41 -12.41
CA LEU A 2 -3.41 -40.35 -11.50
C LEU A 2 -2.19 -39.60 -12.04
N LEU A 3 -1.21 -40.28 -12.57
CA LEU A 3 0.06 -39.72 -13.08
C LEU A 3 0.06 -39.45 -14.60
N THR A 4 -1.10 -39.52 -15.23
CA THR A 4 -1.23 -39.26 -16.68
C THR A 4 -1.59 -37.79 -16.88
N PRO A 5 -0.77 -37.00 -17.61
CA PRO A 5 -1.07 -35.60 -17.86
C PRO A 5 -2.40 -35.39 -18.59
N CYS A 6 -3.16 -34.38 -18.15
CA CYS A 6 -4.37 -33.91 -18.82
C CYS A 6 -3.99 -33.11 -20.07
N LYS A 7 -4.57 -33.43 -21.22
CA LYS A 7 -4.26 -32.76 -22.50
C LYS A 7 -5.14 -31.55 -22.74
N THR A 8 -6.31 -31.50 -22.12
CA THR A 8 -7.30 -30.41 -22.27
C THR A 8 -7.75 -29.87 -20.92
N ARG A 9 -8.28 -28.64 -20.95
CA ARG A 9 -8.86 -27.99 -19.77
C ARG A 9 -10.02 -28.82 -19.18
N GLN A 10 -10.82 -29.47 -20.04
CA GLN A 10 -11.92 -30.31 -19.58
C GLN A 10 -11.43 -31.58 -18.89
N GLU A 11 -10.36 -32.20 -19.40
CA GLU A 11 -9.73 -33.36 -18.75
C GLU A 11 -9.17 -32.98 -17.37
N LEU A 12 -8.55 -31.80 -17.25
CA LEU A 12 -8.08 -31.25 -15.97
C LEU A 12 -9.24 -31.05 -14.99
N LYS A 13 -10.34 -30.44 -15.42
CA LYS A 13 -11.55 -30.29 -14.61
C LYS A 13 -12.10 -31.64 -14.13
N ASN A 14 -12.18 -32.63 -15.03
CA ASN A 14 -12.63 -33.98 -14.72
C ASN A 14 -11.67 -34.66 -13.73
N TRP A 15 -10.35 -34.48 -13.89
CA TRP A 15 -9.35 -35.01 -12.97
C TRP A 15 -9.54 -34.45 -11.55
N ILE A 16 -9.74 -33.14 -11.42
CA ILE A 16 -10.01 -32.47 -10.14
C ILE A 16 -11.27 -33.04 -9.47
N LYS A 17 -12.38 -33.09 -10.21
CA LYS A 17 -13.65 -33.64 -9.71
C LYS A 17 -13.54 -35.10 -9.25
N TYR A 18 -12.79 -35.89 -9.97
CA TYR A 18 -12.65 -37.31 -9.65
C TYR A 18 -11.72 -37.57 -8.48
N HIS A 19 -10.56 -36.90 -8.44
CA HIS A 19 -9.52 -37.17 -7.44
C HIS A 19 -9.62 -36.32 -6.18
N LEU A 20 -10.22 -35.14 -6.26
CA LEU A 20 -10.31 -34.16 -5.17
C LEU A 20 -11.76 -33.82 -4.77
N PRO A 21 -12.68 -34.80 -4.62
CA PRO A 21 -14.04 -34.48 -4.20
C PRO A 21 -14.06 -33.87 -2.76
N PRO A 22 -14.92 -32.91 -2.47
CA PRO A 22 -16.02 -32.41 -3.30
C PRO A 22 -15.68 -31.17 -4.14
N ILE A 23 -14.43 -30.98 -4.54
CA ILE A 23 -13.98 -29.78 -5.24
C ILE A 23 -14.51 -29.74 -6.68
N ASP A 24 -15.19 -28.68 -7.00
CA ASP A 24 -15.59 -28.29 -8.34
C ASP A 24 -15.26 -26.81 -8.53
N LEU A 25 -14.18 -26.50 -9.26
CA LEU A 25 -13.78 -25.12 -9.48
C LEU A 25 -14.68 -24.46 -10.52
N PRO A 26 -15.16 -23.22 -10.28
CA PRO A 26 -15.84 -22.43 -11.28
C PRO A 26 -14.96 -22.26 -12.53
N ASP A 27 -15.58 -22.40 -13.71
CA ASP A 27 -14.91 -22.39 -15.00
C ASP A 27 -15.45 -21.36 -15.99
N VAL A 28 -16.30 -20.47 -15.50
CA VAL A 28 -16.89 -19.38 -16.26
C VAL A 28 -16.45 -18.05 -15.65
N THR A 29 -16.00 -17.14 -16.50
CA THR A 29 -15.74 -15.77 -16.10
C THR A 29 -17.04 -14.98 -16.16
N VAL A 30 -17.55 -14.53 -15.02
CA VAL A 30 -18.88 -13.90 -14.90
C VAL A 30 -18.82 -12.39 -14.76
N SER A 31 -17.83 -11.86 -14.04
CA SER A 31 -17.71 -10.44 -13.80
C SER A 31 -17.04 -9.73 -14.96
N ARG A 32 -17.54 -8.55 -15.29
CA ARG A 32 -16.93 -7.64 -16.29
C ARG A 32 -15.55 -7.11 -15.87
N TYR A 33 -15.18 -7.26 -14.62
CA TYR A 33 -13.90 -6.85 -14.05
C TYR A 33 -12.89 -8.00 -13.95
N SER A 34 -13.26 -9.17 -14.47
CA SER A 34 -12.43 -10.37 -14.45
C SER A 34 -11.99 -10.72 -15.86
N ASP A 35 -10.74 -11.12 -16.01
CA ASP A 35 -10.15 -11.65 -17.25
C ASP A 35 -9.84 -13.14 -17.14
N THR A 36 -10.06 -13.73 -15.96
CA THR A 36 -9.81 -15.14 -15.66
C THR A 36 -10.81 -15.66 -14.60
N ASN A 37 -10.74 -16.95 -14.30
CA ASN A 37 -11.53 -17.63 -13.27
C ASN A 37 -10.69 -18.69 -12.53
N PRO A 38 -11.14 -19.23 -11.40
CA PRO A 38 -10.35 -20.18 -10.60
C PRO A 38 -9.84 -21.41 -11.36
N LEU A 39 -10.59 -21.97 -12.30
CA LEU A 39 -10.13 -23.11 -13.08
C LEU A 39 -9.08 -22.70 -14.11
N ASP A 40 -9.21 -21.53 -14.72
CA ASP A 40 -8.25 -21.03 -15.72
C ASP A 40 -6.89 -20.75 -15.09
N VAL A 41 -6.85 -20.30 -13.82
CA VAL A 41 -5.60 -20.13 -13.06
C VAL A 41 -4.86 -21.47 -12.94
N VAL A 42 -5.57 -22.53 -12.56
CA VAL A 42 -4.99 -23.88 -12.50
C VAL A 42 -4.52 -24.34 -13.87
N TRP A 43 -5.36 -24.12 -14.89
CA TRP A 43 -5.06 -24.53 -16.27
C TRP A 43 -3.86 -23.77 -16.86
N GLU A 44 -3.73 -22.48 -16.61
CA GLU A 44 -2.62 -21.66 -17.12
C GLU A 44 -1.28 -22.13 -16.56
N VAL A 45 -1.17 -22.30 -15.25
CA VAL A 45 0.04 -22.85 -14.60
C VAL A 45 0.33 -24.27 -15.10
N TYR A 46 -0.71 -25.11 -15.21
CA TYR A 46 -0.60 -26.46 -15.69
C TYR A 46 -0.10 -26.52 -17.15
N ARG A 47 -0.70 -25.72 -18.03
CA ARG A 47 -0.34 -25.64 -19.45
C ARG A 47 1.14 -25.25 -19.65
N ILE A 48 1.59 -24.24 -18.91
CA ILE A 48 2.98 -23.76 -18.93
C ILE A 48 3.93 -24.83 -18.40
N CYS A 49 3.64 -25.38 -17.22
CA CYS A 49 4.55 -26.30 -16.53
C CYS A 49 4.54 -27.72 -17.10
N VAL A 50 3.36 -28.31 -17.31
CA VAL A 50 3.19 -29.72 -17.67
C VAL A 50 3.17 -29.91 -19.17
N LEU A 51 2.35 -29.16 -19.90
CA LEU A 51 2.20 -29.32 -21.34
C LEU A 51 3.29 -28.58 -22.14
N LYS A 52 4.12 -27.78 -21.51
CA LYS A 52 5.17 -26.94 -22.14
C LYS A 52 4.62 -25.97 -23.18
N GLN A 53 3.34 -25.60 -23.06
CA GLN A 53 2.66 -24.66 -23.95
C GLN A 53 2.79 -23.25 -23.42
N ASN A 54 3.93 -22.63 -23.69
CA ASN A 54 4.28 -21.29 -23.24
C ASN A 54 4.78 -20.43 -24.42
N PRO A 55 3.88 -19.99 -25.34
CA PRO A 55 4.28 -19.29 -26.56
C PRO A 55 4.94 -17.93 -26.27
N ASP A 56 4.48 -17.22 -25.24
CA ASP A 56 5.02 -15.92 -24.84
C ASP A 56 6.25 -16.02 -23.93
N ASN A 57 6.73 -17.25 -23.67
CA ASN A 57 7.83 -17.52 -22.73
C ASN A 57 7.61 -16.88 -21.34
N ILE A 58 6.38 -16.99 -20.82
CA ILE A 58 5.98 -16.43 -19.53
C ILE A 58 6.89 -16.98 -18.43
N GLN A 59 7.44 -16.08 -17.63
CA GLN A 59 8.33 -16.35 -16.50
C GLN A 59 7.72 -15.89 -15.17
N GLU A 60 6.81 -14.90 -15.22
CA GLU A 60 6.11 -14.38 -14.05
C GLU A 60 4.61 -14.21 -14.33
N LEU A 61 3.80 -14.79 -13.44
CA LEU A 61 2.34 -14.61 -13.41
C LEU A 61 1.93 -13.94 -12.09
N LEU A 62 1.17 -12.86 -12.18
CA LEU A 62 0.56 -12.21 -11.02
C LEU A 62 -0.96 -12.40 -11.06
N TYR A 63 -1.49 -13.08 -10.06
CA TYR A 63 -2.92 -13.32 -9.89
C TYR A 63 -3.49 -12.41 -8.80
N VAL A 64 -4.33 -11.48 -9.22
CA VAL A 64 -4.99 -10.49 -8.36
C VAL A 64 -6.44 -10.88 -8.20
N ALA A 65 -6.85 -11.29 -7.01
CA ALA A 65 -8.17 -11.85 -6.84
C ALA A 65 -8.87 -11.34 -5.57
N GLY A 66 -10.19 -11.23 -5.63
CA GLY A 66 -11.02 -10.87 -4.51
C GLY A 66 -10.85 -11.80 -3.31
N ARG A 67 -11.09 -11.28 -2.11
CA ARG A 67 -11.01 -12.08 -0.89
C ARG A 67 -11.99 -13.25 -0.89
N GLY A 68 -11.47 -14.46 -0.69
CA GLY A 68 -12.26 -15.70 -0.71
C GLY A 68 -12.73 -16.12 -2.11
N SER A 69 -12.03 -15.70 -3.16
CA SER A 69 -12.28 -16.08 -4.56
C SER A 69 -11.56 -17.37 -4.99
N GLY A 70 -11.12 -18.21 -4.05
CA GLY A 70 -10.52 -19.52 -4.34
C GLY A 70 -9.05 -19.50 -4.79
N LYS A 71 -8.34 -18.36 -4.72
CA LYS A 71 -6.96 -18.24 -5.21
C LYS A 71 -5.98 -19.26 -4.59
N THR A 72 -5.88 -19.33 -3.27
CA THR A 72 -4.98 -20.27 -2.56
C THR A 72 -5.39 -21.74 -2.81
N LEU A 73 -6.71 -22.03 -2.86
CA LEU A 73 -7.22 -23.36 -3.21
C LEU A 73 -6.82 -23.75 -4.63
N GLY A 74 -7.05 -22.89 -5.62
CA GLY A 74 -6.66 -23.13 -7.01
C GLY A 74 -5.17 -23.36 -7.14
N MET A 75 -4.35 -22.56 -6.44
CA MET A 75 -2.90 -22.72 -6.47
C MET A 75 -2.44 -24.03 -5.82
N ALA A 76 -3.02 -24.43 -4.69
CA ALA A 76 -2.71 -25.73 -4.06
C ALA A 76 -3.00 -26.91 -5.00
N ILE A 77 -4.07 -26.82 -5.82
CA ILE A 77 -4.39 -27.83 -6.84
C ILE A 77 -3.35 -27.80 -7.96
N ALA A 78 -3.00 -26.61 -8.47
CA ALA A 78 -2.01 -26.47 -9.55
C ALA A 78 -0.65 -27.04 -9.14
N GLU A 79 -0.18 -26.72 -7.94
CA GLU A 79 1.07 -27.22 -7.37
C GLU A 79 1.09 -28.76 -7.27
N LEU A 80 0.01 -29.35 -6.73
CA LEU A 80 -0.10 -30.81 -6.62
C LEU A 80 -0.07 -31.47 -8.01
N MET A 81 -0.81 -30.92 -8.97
CA MET A 81 -0.85 -31.48 -10.32
C MET A 81 0.49 -31.36 -11.06
N VAL A 82 1.20 -30.23 -10.85
CA VAL A 82 2.54 -30.03 -11.43
C VAL A 82 3.54 -31.04 -10.85
N ILE A 83 3.48 -31.32 -9.55
CA ILE A 83 4.30 -32.36 -8.90
C ILE A 83 4.01 -33.73 -9.51
N LEU A 84 2.74 -34.11 -9.57
CA LEU A 84 2.34 -35.45 -10.01
C LEU A 84 2.56 -35.70 -11.51
N HIS A 85 2.40 -34.68 -12.35
CA HIS A 85 2.40 -34.83 -13.80
C HIS A 85 3.72 -34.42 -14.48
N ASP A 86 4.49 -33.46 -13.88
CA ASP A 86 5.75 -32.97 -14.46
C ASP A 86 6.98 -33.25 -13.57
N GLN A 87 6.81 -33.95 -12.44
CA GLN A 87 7.88 -34.15 -11.45
C GLN A 87 8.64 -32.84 -11.15
N ARG A 88 7.93 -31.75 -11.01
CA ARG A 88 8.49 -30.41 -10.74
C ARG A 88 8.45 -30.15 -9.25
N GLY A 89 9.60 -29.80 -8.67
CA GLY A 89 9.66 -29.32 -7.30
C GLY A 89 9.00 -27.94 -7.18
N VAL A 90 8.43 -27.70 -6.02
CA VAL A 90 7.63 -26.48 -5.72
C VAL A 90 8.06 -25.89 -4.39
N VAL A 91 8.24 -24.58 -4.37
CA VAL A 91 8.32 -23.79 -3.13
C VAL A 91 7.10 -22.87 -3.05
N HIS A 92 6.35 -22.97 -1.96
CA HIS A 92 5.25 -22.07 -1.66
C HIS A 92 5.65 -21.13 -0.52
N VAL A 93 5.69 -19.84 -0.79
CA VAL A 93 6.11 -18.80 0.17
C VAL A 93 4.89 -18.00 0.59
N GLY A 94 4.57 -17.98 1.88
CA GLY A 94 3.57 -17.05 2.44
C GLY A 94 4.23 -15.84 3.05
N ALA A 95 3.57 -14.69 3.10
CA ALA A 95 4.12 -13.52 3.77
C ALA A 95 4.49 -13.81 5.24
N ILE A 96 3.69 -14.63 5.91
CA ILE A 96 3.99 -15.23 7.23
C ILE A 96 3.72 -16.73 7.18
N GLN A 97 4.29 -17.51 8.13
CA GLN A 97 4.15 -18.97 8.18
C GLN A 97 2.68 -19.43 8.15
N ASN A 98 1.81 -18.82 8.96
CA ASN A 98 0.39 -19.19 9.00
C ASN A 98 -0.34 -19.03 7.65
N GLN A 99 0.11 -18.14 6.79
CA GLN A 99 -0.46 -17.98 5.43
C GLN A 99 0.03 -19.09 4.50
N ALA A 100 1.33 -19.39 4.55
CA ALA A 100 1.91 -20.50 3.81
C ALA A 100 1.25 -21.85 4.20
N ASP A 101 1.03 -22.05 5.50
CA ASP A 101 0.39 -23.25 6.03
C ASP A 101 -1.04 -23.47 5.52
N ARG A 102 -1.77 -22.42 5.14
CA ARG A 102 -3.13 -22.56 4.56
C ARG A 102 -3.09 -23.33 3.24
N CYS A 103 -2.18 -22.99 2.35
CA CYS A 103 -2.00 -23.74 1.10
C CYS A 103 -1.61 -25.18 1.37
N TYR A 104 -0.65 -25.39 2.26
CA TYR A 104 -0.19 -26.72 2.63
C TYR A 104 -1.28 -27.58 3.28
N ASN A 105 -2.18 -26.99 4.07
CA ASN A 105 -3.33 -27.69 4.64
C ASN A 105 -4.31 -28.14 3.56
N TYR A 106 -4.57 -27.33 2.52
CA TYR A 106 -5.33 -27.82 1.37
C TYR A 106 -4.66 -29.03 0.74
N GLN A 107 -3.36 -28.98 0.49
CA GLN A 107 -2.62 -30.10 -0.13
C GLN A 107 -2.62 -31.35 0.75
N LYS A 108 -2.44 -31.23 2.07
CA LYS A 108 -2.59 -32.36 3.00
C LYS A 108 -3.99 -32.97 2.93
N ASN A 109 -5.03 -32.13 2.92
CA ASN A 109 -6.41 -32.59 2.82
C ASN A 109 -6.66 -33.34 1.50
N PHE A 110 -6.04 -32.89 0.39
CA PHE A 110 -6.10 -33.62 -0.89
C PHE A 110 -5.41 -34.99 -0.79
N LEU A 111 -4.18 -35.04 -0.30
CA LEU A 111 -3.37 -36.24 -0.21
C LEU A 111 -3.98 -37.31 0.72
N TYR A 112 -4.69 -36.87 1.77
CA TYR A 112 -5.32 -37.76 2.74
C TYR A 112 -6.81 -38.02 2.49
N ASN A 113 -7.39 -37.52 1.39
CA ASN A 113 -8.77 -37.81 1.05
C ASN A 113 -8.98 -39.30 0.66
N ARG A 114 -10.24 -39.75 0.68
CA ARG A 114 -10.60 -41.15 0.41
C ARG A 114 -10.19 -41.67 -1.00
N LYS A 115 -10.05 -40.77 -1.96
CA LYS A 115 -9.71 -41.12 -3.36
C LYS A 115 -8.19 -41.17 -3.60
N LEU A 116 -7.46 -40.19 -3.09
CA LEU A 116 -6.02 -40.09 -3.33
C LEU A 116 -5.18 -40.89 -2.36
N LYS A 117 -5.51 -40.92 -1.07
CA LYS A 117 -4.72 -41.60 -0.05
C LYS A 117 -4.34 -43.05 -0.41
N PRO A 118 -5.27 -43.93 -0.88
CA PRO A 118 -4.95 -45.29 -1.21
C PRO A 118 -3.98 -45.44 -2.39
N VAL A 119 -3.91 -44.41 -3.25
CA VAL A 119 -3.07 -44.40 -4.45
C VAL A 119 -1.70 -43.77 -4.19
N VAL A 120 -1.66 -42.66 -3.48
CA VAL A 120 -0.40 -41.94 -3.20
C VAL A 120 0.39 -42.54 -2.03
N SER A 121 -0.30 -43.18 -1.10
CA SER A 121 0.33 -43.77 0.11
C SER A 121 -0.32 -45.14 0.44
N PRO A 122 -0.20 -46.14 -0.43
CA PRO A 122 -0.76 -47.48 -0.20
C PRO A 122 -0.09 -48.12 1.03
N PRO A 123 -0.87 -48.64 2.01
CA PRO A 123 -0.33 -49.16 3.25
C PRO A 123 0.53 -50.39 3.12
N HIS A 124 0.38 -51.14 2.02
CA HIS A 124 1.14 -52.36 1.73
C HIS A 124 2.51 -52.10 1.10
N LEU A 125 2.80 -50.87 0.66
CA LEU A 125 4.11 -50.51 0.11
C LEU A 125 5.00 -49.87 1.16
N PRO A 126 6.33 -50.11 1.15
CA PRO A 126 7.31 -49.34 1.90
C PRO A 126 7.23 -47.85 1.56
N GLU A 127 7.64 -46.98 2.48
CA GLU A 127 7.52 -45.52 2.29
C GLU A 127 8.26 -45.01 1.05
N ASP A 128 9.46 -45.52 0.79
CA ASP A 128 10.31 -45.17 -0.35
C ASP A 128 9.76 -45.60 -1.70
N GLN A 129 8.76 -46.50 -1.72
CA GLN A 129 8.04 -46.96 -2.93
C GLN A 129 6.70 -46.28 -3.14
N ARG A 130 6.25 -45.44 -2.17
CA ARG A 130 5.00 -44.70 -2.29
C ARG A 130 5.20 -43.44 -3.12
N ILE A 131 4.13 -42.97 -3.79
CA ILE A 131 4.13 -41.67 -4.47
C ILE A 131 4.35 -40.56 -3.45
N LEU A 132 3.62 -40.56 -2.32
CA LEU A 132 3.90 -39.71 -1.16
C LEU A 132 4.82 -40.50 -0.21
N GLU A 133 6.12 -40.21 -0.29
CA GLU A 133 7.12 -40.88 0.55
C GLU A 133 7.01 -40.37 2.00
N LYS A 134 7.00 -39.05 2.17
CA LYS A 134 6.99 -38.42 3.50
C LYS A 134 6.29 -37.06 3.47
N ALA A 135 5.56 -36.74 4.51
CA ALA A 135 5.03 -35.39 4.77
C ALA A 135 5.27 -34.99 6.22
N ASN A 136 5.77 -33.80 6.44
CA ASN A 136 5.96 -33.20 7.77
C ASN A 136 5.17 -31.89 7.89
N MET A 137 5.57 -30.99 8.79
CA MET A 137 4.84 -29.74 9.03
C MET A 137 4.95 -28.73 7.88
N SER A 138 6.07 -28.71 7.14
CA SER A 138 6.34 -27.69 6.09
C SER A 138 6.87 -28.29 4.77
N LYS A 139 7.04 -29.61 4.68
CA LYS A 139 7.63 -30.25 3.51
C LYS A 139 7.01 -31.60 3.24
N SER A 140 6.70 -31.87 1.97
CA SER A 140 6.34 -33.18 1.46
C SER A 140 7.35 -33.64 0.43
N ILE A 141 7.67 -34.94 0.48
CA ILE A 141 8.57 -35.62 -0.45
C ILE A 141 7.75 -36.60 -1.26
N PHE A 142 7.84 -36.51 -2.56
CA PHE A 142 7.15 -37.37 -3.52
C PHE A 142 8.16 -38.20 -4.33
N ASN A 143 7.83 -39.45 -4.57
CA ASN A 143 8.54 -40.31 -5.52
C ASN A 143 7.59 -40.52 -6.74
N VAL A 144 7.81 -39.75 -7.79
CA VAL A 144 6.96 -39.78 -8.97
C VAL A 144 7.77 -40.36 -10.15
N LYS A 145 7.38 -41.54 -10.60
CA LYS A 145 8.07 -42.26 -11.71
C LYS A 145 9.59 -42.42 -11.45
N GLY A 146 9.99 -42.64 -10.21
CA GLY A 146 11.40 -42.84 -9.82
C GLY A 146 12.17 -41.53 -9.57
N GLU A 147 11.56 -40.37 -9.76
CA GLU A 147 12.17 -39.08 -9.40
C GLU A 147 11.65 -38.57 -8.05
N LYS A 148 12.57 -38.18 -7.18
CA LYS A 148 12.23 -37.53 -5.91
C LYS A 148 12.04 -36.01 -6.14
N VAL A 149 10.86 -35.53 -5.79
CA VAL A 149 10.48 -34.11 -5.88
C VAL A 149 9.94 -33.62 -4.56
N THR A 150 10.11 -32.34 -4.30
CA THR A 150 9.70 -31.73 -3.04
C THR A 150 8.64 -30.66 -3.24
N LEU A 151 7.76 -30.58 -2.28
CA LEU A 151 6.94 -29.42 -1.99
C LEU A 151 7.41 -28.85 -0.65
N GLU A 152 7.87 -27.63 -0.63
CA GLU A 152 8.31 -26.96 0.58
C GLU A 152 7.54 -25.66 0.80
N VAL A 153 7.15 -25.41 2.07
CA VAL A 153 6.30 -24.28 2.44
C VAL A 153 7.03 -23.41 3.44
N LEU A 154 7.23 -22.14 3.11
CA LEU A 154 8.14 -21.24 3.79
C LEU A 154 7.50 -19.88 4.10
N PRO A 155 7.88 -19.20 5.21
CA PRO A 155 7.59 -17.79 5.39
C PRO A 155 8.53 -16.94 4.53
N CYS A 156 8.08 -15.74 4.14
CA CYS A 156 8.89 -14.77 3.40
C CYS A 156 9.91 -14.07 4.29
N THR A 157 10.95 -14.80 4.72
CA THR A 157 12.07 -14.29 5.51
C THR A 157 13.39 -14.61 4.82
N LEU A 158 14.40 -13.74 4.98
CA LEU A 158 15.72 -13.95 4.35
C LEU A 158 16.32 -15.33 4.64
N LYS A 159 16.19 -15.79 5.90
CA LYS A 159 16.71 -17.10 6.30
C LYS A 159 16.01 -18.27 5.61
N ALA A 160 14.70 -18.15 5.37
CA ALA A 160 13.92 -19.21 4.76
C ALA A 160 14.12 -19.28 3.25
N VAL A 161 14.22 -18.12 2.56
CA VAL A 161 14.29 -18.07 1.09
C VAL A 161 15.69 -18.32 0.51
N ASN A 162 16.75 -18.34 1.32
CA ASN A 162 18.13 -18.55 0.84
C ASN A 162 18.54 -20.02 0.70
N GLY A 163 17.62 -20.98 0.87
CA GLY A 163 17.96 -22.42 0.83
C GLY A 163 17.47 -23.17 -0.38
N PRO A 164 16.16 -23.23 -0.61
CA PRO A 164 15.60 -24.07 -1.68
C PRO A 164 15.74 -23.43 -3.05
N HIS A 165 16.00 -24.28 -4.07
CA HIS A 165 16.04 -23.87 -5.47
C HIS A 165 15.14 -24.80 -6.28
N GLU A 166 13.97 -24.32 -6.71
CA GLU A 166 12.99 -25.12 -7.42
C GLU A 166 12.44 -24.39 -8.65
N PRO A 167 12.00 -25.12 -9.68
CA PRO A 167 11.54 -24.51 -10.94
C PRO A 167 10.13 -23.93 -10.88
N LEU A 168 9.38 -24.12 -9.80
CA LEU A 168 8.12 -23.42 -9.55
C LEU A 168 8.14 -22.79 -8.16
N ILE A 169 8.01 -21.48 -8.13
CA ILE A 169 7.88 -20.73 -6.88
C ILE A 169 6.56 -19.98 -6.89
N VAL A 170 5.79 -20.19 -5.85
CA VAL A 170 4.52 -19.47 -5.60
C VAL A 170 4.70 -18.57 -4.38
N VAL A 171 4.29 -17.31 -4.50
CA VAL A 171 4.28 -16.35 -3.39
C VAL A 171 2.84 -15.95 -3.11
N ASP A 172 2.32 -16.34 -1.94
CA ASP A 172 0.94 -16.05 -1.54
C ASP A 172 0.88 -14.80 -0.65
N GLU A 173 -0.19 -14.03 -0.83
CA GLU A 173 -0.47 -12.79 -0.11
C GLU A 173 0.66 -11.75 -0.22
N ILE A 174 1.20 -11.56 -1.43
CA ILE A 174 2.31 -10.62 -1.72
C ILE A 174 2.08 -9.24 -1.11
N ASP A 175 0.85 -8.75 -1.11
CA ASP A 175 0.51 -7.39 -0.65
C ASP A 175 0.62 -7.22 0.87
N THR A 176 0.85 -8.30 1.61
CA THR A 176 1.13 -8.26 3.06
C THR A 176 2.61 -8.37 3.40
N VAL A 177 3.47 -8.51 2.41
CA VAL A 177 4.93 -8.56 2.60
C VAL A 177 5.45 -7.16 2.92
N SER A 178 6.06 -6.97 4.10
CA SER A 178 6.59 -5.70 4.59
C SER A 178 7.95 -5.88 5.27
N GLY A 179 8.63 -4.80 5.59
CA GLY A 179 9.87 -4.81 6.36
C GLY A 179 10.96 -5.71 5.77
N GLU A 180 11.49 -6.64 6.57
CA GLU A 180 12.50 -7.62 6.12
C GLU A 180 11.98 -8.55 5.03
N GLY A 181 10.68 -8.80 4.98
CA GLY A 181 10.04 -9.60 3.94
C GLY A 181 10.22 -9.00 2.54
N LEU A 182 10.32 -7.68 2.40
CA LEU A 182 10.61 -7.03 1.11
C LEU A 182 12.00 -7.39 0.58
N LYS A 183 12.99 -7.51 1.46
CA LYS A 183 14.33 -7.99 1.09
C LYS A 183 14.28 -9.47 0.69
N ALA A 184 13.58 -10.29 1.50
CA ALA A 184 13.37 -11.70 1.19
C ALA A 184 12.64 -11.88 -0.15
N PHE A 185 11.62 -11.07 -0.45
CA PHE A 185 10.90 -11.13 -1.72
C PHE A 185 11.82 -10.85 -2.94
N LYS A 186 12.79 -9.96 -2.79
CA LYS A 186 13.80 -9.71 -3.86
C LYS A 186 14.70 -10.92 -4.07
N GLU A 187 15.10 -11.59 -2.99
CA GLU A 187 15.94 -12.82 -3.04
C GLU A 187 15.21 -14.02 -3.65
N ILE A 188 13.86 -14.05 -3.61
CA ILE A 188 13.07 -15.13 -4.22
C ILE A 188 13.39 -15.30 -5.72
N ALA A 189 13.80 -14.25 -6.40
CA ALA A 189 14.24 -14.37 -7.80
C ALA A 189 15.45 -15.31 -7.94
N GLY A 190 16.35 -15.35 -6.97
CA GLY A 190 17.50 -16.25 -6.93
C GLY A 190 17.16 -17.72 -6.65
N MET A 191 15.97 -18.00 -6.08
CA MET A 191 15.51 -19.38 -5.83
C MET A 191 15.02 -20.07 -7.11
N LEU A 192 14.68 -19.29 -8.15
CA LEU A 192 14.20 -19.82 -9.43
C LEU A 192 15.33 -20.52 -10.17
N ASP A 193 15.19 -21.80 -10.38
CA ASP A 193 16.19 -22.61 -11.07
C ASP A 193 15.57 -23.47 -12.17
N SER A 194 16.05 -23.27 -13.39
CA SER A 194 15.65 -24.08 -14.55
C SER A 194 16.45 -25.37 -14.57
N ARG A 195 15.90 -26.43 -14.01
CA ARG A 195 16.55 -27.75 -13.91
C ARG A 195 15.97 -28.78 -14.85
N LYS A 196 16.81 -29.65 -15.38
CA LYS A 196 16.39 -30.83 -16.19
C LYS A 196 15.40 -30.46 -17.31
N GLY A 197 15.61 -29.34 -18.00
CA GLY A 197 14.72 -28.86 -19.06
C GLY A 197 13.38 -28.28 -18.58
N LYS A 198 13.18 -28.13 -17.28
CA LYS A 198 12.01 -27.46 -16.69
C LYS A 198 12.30 -25.98 -16.54
N LYS A 199 11.69 -25.14 -17.38
CA LYS A 199 11.83 -23.67 -17.27
C LYS A 199 11.24 -23.18 -15.96
N ALA A 200 11.93 -22.24 -15.34
CA ALA A 200 11.47 -21.61 -14.09
C ALA A 200 10.21 -20.75 -14.31
N LEU A 201 9.28 -20.81 -13.35
CA LEU A 201 8.06 -20.00 -13.32
C LEU A 201 7.87 -19.43 -11.91
N ARG A 202 7.69 -18.12 -11.81
CA ARG A 202 7.27 -17.43 -10.58
C ARG A 202 5.78 -17.09 -10.67
N VAL A 203 5.03 -17.43 -9.64
CA VAL A 203 3.62 -17.11 -9.52
C VAL A 203 3.39 -16.30 -8.27
N GLY A 204 2.82 -15.12 -8.41
CA GLY A 204 2.40 -14.29 -7.29
C GLY A 204 0.89 -14.28 -7.17
N ILE A 205 0.35 -14.50 -5.98
CA ILE A 205 -1.09 -14.41 -5.73
C ILE A 205 -1.38 -13.48 -4.55
N SER A 206 -2.35 -12.58 -4.69
CA SER A 206 -2.77 -11.70 -3.61
C SER A 206 -4.14 -11.06 -3.88
N THR A 207 -4.72 -10.50 -2.83
CA THR A 207 -5.74 -9.46 -2.94
C THR A 207 -5.05 -8.10 -2.94
N ARG A 208 -5.52 -7.16 -3.71
CA ARG A 208 -4.98 -5.79 -3.75
C ARG A 208 -5.42 -5.04 -2.48
N LYS A 209 -4.60 -5.04 -1.44
CA LYS A 209 -4.94 -4.49 -0.12
C LYS A 209 -4.58 -3.02 0.02
N SER A 210 -3.41 -2.62 -0.49
CA SER A 210 -2.90 -1.27 -0.40
C SER A 210 -2.62 -0.68 -1.77
N ARG A 211 -2.86 0.61 -1.93
CA ARG A 211 -2.51 1.35 -3.15
C ARG A 211 -1.01 1.31 -3.43
N TYR A 212 -0.20 1.31 -2.39
CA TYR A 212 1.26 1.27 -2.46
C TYR A 212 1.85 -0.05 -1.98
N GLY A 213 0.99 -1.07 -1.83
CA GLY A 213 1.41 -2.44 -1.54
C GLY A 213 2.24 -3.03 -2.66
N LEU A 214 3.01 -4.07 -2.31
CA LEU A 214 3.95 -4.70 -3.26
C LEU A 214 3.23 -5.25 -4.51
N MET A 215 2.02 -5.79 -4.36
CA MET A 215 1.21 -6.26 -5.49
C MET A 215 0.86 -5.11 -6.45
N ASN A 216 0.43 -3.96 -5.90
CA ASN A 216 0.10 -2.81 -6.73
C ASN A 216 1.32 -2.24 -7.44
N ALA A 217 2.44 -2.10 -6.74
CA ALA A 217 3.70 -1.63 -7.32
C ALA A 217 4.16 -2.54 -8.47
N LYS A 218 4.02 -3.86 -8.31
CA LYS A 218 4.32 -4.84 -9.36
C LYS A 218 3.39 -4.74 -10.57
N ILE A 219 2.09 -4.52 -10.34
CA ILE A 219 1.12 -4.33 -11.42
C ILE A 219 1.46 -3.05 -12.21
N GLU A 220 1.70 -1.94 -11.52
CA GLU A 220 2.06 -0.66 -12.16
C GLU A 220 3.38 -0.77 -12.94
N GLU A 221 4.39 -1.45 -12.40
CA GLU A 221 5.65 -1.74 -13.11
C GLU A 221 5.40 -2.48 -14.41
N MET A 222 4.53 -3.52 -14.38
CA MET A 222 4.21 -4.33 -15.56
C MET A 222 3.34 -3.58 -16.58
N GLU A 223 2.47 -2.68 -16.13
CA GLU A 223 1.65 -1.82 -17.00
C GLU A 223 2.47 -0.71 -17.66
N GLN A 224 3.44 -0.13 -16.94
CA GLN A 224 4.35 0.90 -17.47
C GLN A 224 5.41 0.34 -18.42
N THR A 225 5.84 -0.90 -18.17
CA THR A 225 6.86 -1.58 -18.99
C THR A 225 6.30 -2.93 -19.45
N PRO A 226 5.41 -2.94 -20.46
CA PRO A 226 4.77 -4.17 -20.95
C PRO A 226 5.82 -5.18 -21.45
N ASP A 227 5.80 -6.36 -20.85
CA ASP A 227 6.65 -7.50 -21.21
C ASP A 227 5.78 -8.77 -21.31
N LYS A 228 5.81 -9.41 -22.47
CA LYS A 228 5.04 -10.66 -22.71
C LYS A 228 5.43 -11.78 -21.77
N THR A 229 6.64 -11.77 -21.22
CA THR A 229 7.12 -12.78 -20.25
C THR A 229 6.52 -12.61 -18.87
N ARG A 230 5.84 -11.49 -18.62
CA ARG A 230 5.23 -11.13 -17.34
C ARG A 230 3.76 -10.78 -17.57
N GLN A 231 2.85 -11.46 -16.90
CA GLN A 231 1.42 -11.26 -17.11
C GLN A 231 0.65 -11.13 -15.80
N VAL A 232 -0.37 -10.25 -15.81
CA VAL A 232 -1.32 -10.05 -14.71
C VAL A 232 -2.65 -10.66 -15.10
N ARG A 233 -3.29 -11.38 -14.18
CA ARG A 233 -4.65 -11.92 -14.30
C ARG A 233 -5.49 -11.43 -13.12
N ARG A 234 -6.75 -11.09 -13.38
CA ARG A 234 -7.65 -10.51 -12.38
C ARG A 234 -8.99 -11.23 -12.35
N TRP A 235 -9.49 -11.48 -11.14
CA TRP A 235 -10.89 -11.90 -10.97
C TRP A 235 -11.46 -11.41 -9.65
N THR A 236 -12.77 -11.21 -9.64
CA THR A 236 -13.54 -10.75 -8.49
C THR A 236 -14.00 -11.91 -7.60
N ALA A 237 -14.59 -11.61 -6.45
CA ALA A 237 -15.19 -12.64 -5.62
C ALA A 237 -16.41 -13.31 -6.30
N PHE A 238 -17.03 -12.67 -7.29
CA PHE A 238 -18.18 -13.25 -8.00
C PHE A 238 -17.85 -14.50 -8.82
N GLU A 239 -16.57 -14.67 -9.20
CA GLU A 239 -16.11 -15.90 -9.85
C GLU A 239 -16.17 -17.12 -8.92
N PHE A 240 -16.34 -16.94 -7.63
CA PHE A 240 -16.37 -17.98 -6.62
C PHE A 240 -17.62 -17.87 -5.70
N THR A 241 -18.75 -17.43 -6.26
CA THR A 241 -20.04 -17.32 -5.56
C THR A 241 -21.08 -18.24 -6.17
N GLU A 242 -22.12 -18.51 -5.39
CA GLU A 242 -23.33 -19.15 -5.91
C GLU A 242 -24.02 -18.29 -6.97
N ARG A 243 -24.81 -18.91 -7.84
CA ARG A 243 -25.64 -18.18 -8.80
C ARG A 243 -26.76 -17.43 -8.07
N CYS A 244 -27.02 -16.19 -8.50
CA CYS A 244 -28.15 -15.42 -7.99
C CYS A 244 -29.46 -16.02 -8.51
N PRO A 245 -30.34 -16.59 -7.65
CA PRO A 245 -31.60 -17.18 -8.05
C PRO A 245 -32.63 -16.12 -8.45
N ASP A 246 -33.59 -16.50 -9.28
CA ASP A 246 -34.67 -15.61 -9.71
C ASP A 246 -35.58 -15.17 -8.55
N SER A 247 -35.72 -16.01 -7.50
CA SER A 247 -36.40 -15.64 -6.28
C SER A 247 -35.80 -14.44 -5.55
N ARG A 248 -34.49 -14.18 -5.75
CA ARG A 248 -33.78 -13.04 -5.16
C ARG A 248 -33.73 -11.86 -6.12
N SER A 249 -33.34 -12.09 -7.38
CA SER A 249 -33.16 -11.00 -8.33
C SER A 249 -34.45 -10.49 -8.94
N GLY A 250 -35.51 -11.28 -8.91
CA GLY A 250 -36.67 -11.09 -9.74
C GLY A 250 -36.41 -11.48 -11.20
N THR A 251 -37.44 -11.31 -12.04
CA THR A 251 -37.41 -11.67 -13.47
C THR A 251 -37.74 -10.51 -14.39
N THR A 252 -38.31 -9.43 -13.84
CA THR A 252 -38.70 -8.25 -14.63
C THR A 252 -37.51 -7.33 -14.83
N PRO A 253 -37.07 -7.08 -16.08
CA PRO A 253 -35.97 -6.14 -16.36
C PRO A 253 -36.34 -4.71 -15.94
N VAL A 254 -35.39 -4.02 -15.30
CA VAL A 254 -35.52 -2.62 -14.90
C VAL A 254 -34.24 -1.85 -15.17
N ASP A 255 -34.36 -0.58 -15.49
CA ASP A 255 -33.21 0.32 -15.60
C ASP A 255 -32.89 0.88 -14.20
N LEU A 256 -31.60 0.85 -13.83
CA LEU A 256 -31.11 1.29 -12.52
C LEU A 256 -29.91 2.21 -12.70
N TRP A 257 -29.88 3.28 -11.95
CA TRP A 257 -28.76 4.22 -11.92
C TRP A 257 -27.85 3.91 -10.75
N VAL A 258 -26.58 3.68 -11.03
CA VAL A 258 -25.61 3.16 -10.05
C VAL A 258 -24.46 4.12 -9.86
N ASN A 259 -24.18 4.47 -8.62
CA ASN A 259 -22.92 5.04 -8.17
C ASN A 259 -22.13 3.96 -7.42
N GLN A 260 -21.09 3.41 -8.05
CA GLN A 260 -20.31 2.32 -7.44
C GLN A 260 -19.49 2.78 -6.22
N ASP A 261 -18.93 3.98 -6.27
CA ASP A 261 -18.10 4.50 -5.17
C ASP A 261 -18.89 4.69 -3.87
N LYS A 262 -20.18 5.04 -3.99
CA LYS A 262 -21.10 5.19 -2.85
C LYS A 262 -21.93 3.93 -2.60
N MET A 263 -21.81 2.92 -3.44
CA MET A 263 -22.67 1.74 -3.48
C MET A 263 -24.17 2.10 -3.48
N GLU A 264 -24.54 3.19 -4.15
CA GLU A 264 -25.90 3.67 -4.22
C GLU A 264 -26.57 3.22 -5.52
N VAL A 265 -27.81 2.74 -5.41
CA VAL A 265 -28.63 2.28 -6.55
C VAL A 265 -29.92 3.06 -6.54
N LEU A 266 -30.28 3.68 -7.64
CA LEU A 266 -31.47 4.51 -7.79
C LEU A 266 -32.36 3.97 -8.90
N THR A 267 -33.65 3.97 -8.64
CA THR A 267 -34.67 3.80 -9.68
C THR A 267 -34.74 5.04 -10.59
N PRO A 268 -35.34 4.96 -11.79
CA PRO A 268 -35.45 6.11 -12.68
C PRO A 268 -36.14 7.33 -12.04
N ASP A 269 -37.12 7.09 -11.16
CA ASP A 269 -37.83 8.18 -10.49
C ASP A 269 -37.03 8.83 -9.37
N GLU A 270 -36.23 8.08 -8.64
CA GLU A 270 -35.29 8.59 -7.64
C GLU A 270 -34.15 9.36 -8.32
N PHE A 271 -33.63 8.87 -9.44
CA PHE A 271 -32.59 9.55 -10.21
C PHE A 271 -33.05 10.91 -10.74
N LYS A 272 -34.28 11.01 -11.26
CA LYS A 272 -34.84 12.29 -11.72
C LYS A 272 -34.96 13.35 -10.62
N LYS A 273 -35.08 12.93 -9.36
CA LYS A 273 -35.18 13.82 -8.19
C LYS A 273 -33.81 14.32 -7.71
N LYS A 274 -32.71 13.70 -8.13
CA LYS A 274 -31.36 14.15 -7.76
C LYS A 274 -30.97 15.43 -8.51
N ASP A 275 -30.13 16.25 -7.88
CA ASP A 275 -29.53 17.44 -8.49
C ASP A 275 -28.77 17.07 -9.78
N LYS A 276 -28.88 17.90 -10.82
CA LYS A 276 -28.24 17.65 -12.13
C LYS A 276 -26.72 17.44 -12.06
N ASN A 277 -26.03 18.11 -11.13
CA ASN A 277 -24.60 17.92 -10.95
C ASN A 277 -24.28 16.56 -10.30
N LYS A 278 -25.10 16.12 -9.37
CA LYS A 278 -24.98 14.79 -8.75
C LYS A 278 -25.40 13.65 -9.67
N GLN A 279 -26.29 13.90 -10.65
CA GLN A 279 -26.68 12.88 -11.63
C GLN A 279 -25.49 12.38 -12.47
N LYS A 280 -24.46 13.21 -12.68
CA LYS A 280 -23.23 12.84 -13.42
C LYS A 280 -22.40 11.76 -12.75
N GLU A 281 -22.61 11.52 -11.47
CA GLU A 281 -21.92 10.49 -10.68
C GLU A 281 -22.51 9.09 -10.88
N TYR A 282 -23.64 8.97 -11.57
CA TYR A 282 -24.36 7.70 -11.75
C TYR A 282 -24.28 7.21 -13.17
N GLN A 283 -24.16 5.90 -13.33
CA GLN A 283 -24.20 5.21 -14.61
C GLN A 283 -25.45 4.34 -14.72
N LEU A 284 -26.04 4.32 -15.92
CA LEU A 284 -27.20 3.50 -16.20
C LEU A 284 -26.82 2.03 -16.40
N HIS A 285 -27.45 1.14 -15.64
CA HIS A 285 -27.29 -0.30 -15.75
C HIS A 285 -28.65 -1.01 -15.83
N LYS A 286 -28.68 -2.11 -16.59
CA LYS A 286 -29.86 -2.98 -16.62
C LYS A 286 -29.77 -3.98 -15.48
N GLY A 287 -30.82 -4.06 -14.69
CA GLY A 287 -31.00 -5.00 -13.61
C GLY A 287 -32.35 -5.72 -13.67
N PHE A 288 -32.78 -6.24 -12.55
CA PHE A 288 -34.09 -6.85 -12.36
C PHE A 288 -34.79 -6.19 -11.18
N ASP A 289 -36.10 -6.35 -11.08
CA ASP A 289 -36.92 -5.72 -10.05
C ASP A 289 -36.43 -6.01 -8.61
N GLY A 290 -35.98 -7.23 -8.30
CA GLY A 290 -35.35 -7.56 -7.01
C GLY A 290 -33.98 -6.92 -6.79
N CYS A 291 -33.30 -6.47 -7.85
CA CYS A 291 -32.00 -5.79 -7.74
C CYS A 291 -32.11 -4.38 -7.15
N THR A 292 -33.28 -3.75 -7.20
CA THR A 292 -33.53 -2.39 -6.70
C THR A 292 -33.19 -2.25 -5.20
N LYS A 293 -33.36 -3.31 -4.43
CA LYS A 293 -33.11 -3.35 -2.98
C LYS A 293 -31.92 -4.23 -2.58
N CYS A 294 -31.19 -4.79 -3.56
CA CYS A 294 -30.07 -5.66 -3.30
C CYS A 294 -28.79 -4.87 -2.95
N PRO A 295 -28.22 -5.02 -1.74
CA PRO A 295 -27.00 -4.30 -1.34
C PRO A 295 -25.77 -4.61 -2.21
N LEU A 296 -25.79 -5.72 -2.97
CA LEU A 296 -24.71 -6.11 -3.86
C LEU A 296 -24.86 -5.55 -5.27
N PHE A 297 -26.00 -4.97 -5.64
CA PHE A 297 -26.26 -4.65 -7.04
C PHE A 297 -25.26 -3.65 -7.62
N SER A 298 -24.82 -2.66 -6.84
CA SER A 298 -23.83 -1.67 -7.25
C SER A 298 -22.49 -2.27 -7.69
N ILE A 299 -22.10 -3.43 -7.16
CA ILE A 299 -20.86 -4.14 -7.53
C ILE A 299 -21.14 -5.39 -8.37
N CYS A 300 -22.29 -6.04 -8.20
CA CYS A 300 -22.68 -7.24 -8.93
C CYS A 300 -23.09 -6.92 -10.38
N LEU A 301 -23.90 -5.86 -10.58
CA LEU A 301 -24.41 -5.44 -11.89
C LEU A 301 -24.94 -6.62 -12.74
N THR A 302 -25.64 -7.58 -12.11
CA THR A 302 -26.14 -8.85 -12.63
C THR A 302 -25.12 -9.96 -12.87
N ASP A 303 -23.82 -9.73 -12.57
CA ASP A 303 -22.77 -10.73 -12.85
C ASP A 303 -23.02 -12.07 -12.15
N ALA A 304 -23.52 -12.06 -10.89
CA ALA A 304 -23.86 -13.29 -10.17
C ALA A 304 -24.96 -14.15 -10.84
N LYS A 305 -25.77 -13.60 -11.75
CA LYS A 305 -26.74 -14.39 -12.56
C LYS A 305 -26.08 -15.20 -13.67
N LYS A 306 -24.88 -14.82 -14.07
CA LYS A 306 -24.13 -15.50 -15.13
C LYS A 306 -23.44 -16.78 -14.65
N GLN A 307 -23.38 -17.01 -13.32
CA GLN A 307 -22.88 -18.26 -12.76
C GLN A 307 -23.70 -19.46 -13.23
N VAL A 308 -23.03 -20.60 -13.33
CA VAL A 308 -23.61 -21.83 -13.84
C VAL A 308 -24.65 -22.38 -12.87
N GLU A 309 -25.82 -22.81 -13.40
CA GLU A 309 -26.84 -23.52 -12.63
C GLU A 309 -26.47 -24.99 -12.43
N GLY A 310 -26.93 -25.57 -11.32
CA GLY A 310 -26.99 -27.02 -11.13
C GLY A 310 -26.20 -27.56 -9.95
N PRO A 311 -26.14 -28.89 -9.80
CA PRO A 311 -25.48 -29.57 -8.68
C PRO A 311 -23.96 -29.40 -8.64
N THR A 312 -23.43 -28.64 -9.54
CA THR A 312 -22.03 -28.18 -9.62
C THR A 312 -21.72 -27.01 -8.69
N ALA A 313 -22.73 -26.48 -7.96
CA ALA A 313 -22.47 -25.56 -6.86
C ALA A 313 -21.63 -26.29 -5.81
N SER A 314 -20.30 -26.14 -5.90
CA SER A 314 -19.40 -26.67 -4.89
C SER A 314 -19.83 -26.12 -3.53
N PRO A 315 -19.92 -26.96 -2.48
CA PRO A 315 -20.20 -26.47 -1.11
C PRO A 315 -19.13 -25.50 -0.62
N MET A 316 -18.08 -25.28 -1.38
CA MET A 316 -17.02 -24.31 -1.12
C MET A 316 -17.31 -22.91 -1.69
N LEU A 317 -18.35 -22.74 -2.52
CA LEU A 317 -18.73 -21.43 -3.05
C LEU A 317 -19.25 -20.52 -1.94
N LYS A 318 -18.96 -19.25 -2.02
CA LYS A 318 -19.54 -18.25 -1.14
C LYS A 318 -21.02 -18.05 -1.44
N THR A 319 -21.80 -17.92 -0.39
CA THR A 319 -23.20 -17.52 -0.52
C THR A 319 -23.30 -16.01 -0.76
N LEU A 320 -24.34 -15.60 -1.48
CA LEU A 320 -24.63 -14.18 -1.68
C LEU A 320 -25.01 -13.49 -0.37
N ASP A 321 -25.60 -14.23 0.59
CA ASP A 321 -25.97 -13.67 1.89
C ASP A 321 -24.74 -13.37 2.76
N GLU A 322 -23.71 -14.22 2.75
CA GLU A 322 -22.42 -13.91 3.39
C GLU A 322 -21.78 -12.66 2.79
N MET A 323 -21.87 -12.49 1.47
CA MET A 323 -21.36 -11.28 0.81
C MET A 323 -22.15 -10.03 1.23
N VAL A 324 -23.48 -10.12 1.30
CA VAL A 324 -24.34 -9.02 1.77
C VAL A 324 -23.99 -8.63 3.20
N GLN A 325 -23.82 -9.61 4.10
CA GLN A 325 -23.45 -9.34 5.48
C GLN A 325 -22.11 -8.61 5.56
N LYS A 326 -21.10 -9.06 4.82
CA LYS A 326 -19.79 -8.42 4.77
C LYS A 326 -19.83 -7.00 4.21
N VAL A 327 -20.58 -6.77 3.14
CA VAL A 327 -20.74 -5.42 2.59
C VAL A 327 -21.43 -4.48 3.58
N ARG A 328 -22.40 -4.98 4.34
CA ARG A 328 -23.08 -4.18 5.37
C ARG A 328 -22.19 -3.88 6.57
N SER A 329 -21.33 -4.82 7.00
CA SER A 329 -20.43 -4.61 8.14
C SER A 329 -19.21 -3.75 7.79
N GLU A 330 -18.63 -3.94 6.60
CA GLU A 330 -17.34 -3.35 6.24
C GLU A 330 -17.47 -2.11 5.34
N GLY A 331 -18.60 -1.96 4.64
CA GLY A 331 -18.89 -0.80 3.79
C GLY A 331 -18.37 -0.87 2.35
N ALA A 332 -18.58 0.25 1.63
CA ALA A 332 -18.36 0.35 0.18
C ALA A 332 -16.89 0.19 -0.22
N ASP A 333 -15.99 0.92 0.44
CA ASP A 333 -14.57 0.92 0.10
C ASP A 333 -13.95 -0.47 0.28
N TRP A 334 -14.33 -1.16 1.36
CA TRP A 334 -13.92 -2.54 1.58
C TRP A 334 -14.42 -3.47 0.46
N ALA A 335 -15.69 -3.35 0.07
CA ALA A 335 -16.27 -4.19 -0.97
C ALA A 335 -15.57 -4.00 -2.33
N LEU A 336 -15.31 -2.74 -2.72
CA LEU A 336 -14.60 -2.41 -3.96
C LEU A 336 -13.15 -2.90 -3.93
N ALA A 337 -12.48 -2.81 -2.78
CA ALA A 337 -11.10 -3.27 -2.62
C ALA A 337 -11.02 -4.79 -2.51
N GLN A 338 -11.74 -5.38 -1.54
CA GLN A 338 -11.53 -6.77 -1.13
C GLN A 338 -12.34 -7.78 -1.95
N LEU A 339 -13.52 -7.40 -2.46
CA LEU A 339 -14.33 -8.29 -3.29
C LEU A 339 -14.07 -8.09 -4.78
N MET A 340 -13.92 -6.83 -5.21
CA MET A 340 -13.87 -6.48 -6.63
C MET A 340 -12.47 -6.24 -7.17
N ASN A 341 -11.46 -6.02 -6.32
CA ASN A 341 -10.11 -5.58 -6.70
C ASN A 341 -10.06 -4.28 -7.53
N LEU A 342 -11.10 -3.42 -7.43
CA LEU A 342 -11.19 -2.20 -8.23
C LEU A 342 -10.33 -1.08 -7.67
N LYS A 343 -10.21 -1.01 -6.35
CA LYS A 343 -9.33 -0.06 -5.66
C LYS A 343 -8.75 -0.69 -4.39
N PRO A 344 -7.61 -0.17 -3.90
CA PRO A 344 -7.02 -0.63 -2.65
C PRO A 344 -7.93 -0.33 -1.45
N SER A 345 -7.78 -1.12 -0.38
CA SER A 345 -8.41 -0.83 0.91
C SER A 345 -7.86 0.45 1.52
N VAL A 346 -8.73 1.22 2.17
CA VAL A 346 -8.39 2.45 2.91
C VAL A 346 -8.56 2.28 4.42
N GLU A 347 -8.69 1.02 4.90
CA GLU A 347 -8.82 0.76 6.33
C GLU A 347 -7.58 1.25 7.10
N GLY A 348 -7.82 1.95 8.20
CA GLY A 348 -6.75 2.46 9.06
C GLY A 348 -5.99 3.67 8.52
N ILE A 349 -6.17 4.09 7.27
CA ILE A 349 -5.49 5.29 6.75
C ILE A 349 -5.90 6.53 7.55
N ILE A 350 -4.89 7.28 7.98
CA ILE A 350 -5.08 8.47 8.79
C ILE A 350 -5.69 9.60 7.96
N PHE A 351 -5.17 9.88 6.78
CA PHE A 351 -5.57 11.00 5.93
C PHE A 351 -6.56 10.57 4.83
N ARG A 352 -7.75 10.08 5.22
CA ARG A 352 -8.83 9.71 4.30
C ARG A 352 -9.35 10.89 3.47
N GLU A 353 -9.12 12.10 3.96
CA GLU A 353 -9.49 13.36 3.32
C GLU A 353 -8.60 13.68 2.10
N PHE A 354 -7.44 13.05 1.98
CA PHE A 354 -6.54 13.25 0.85
C PHE A 354 -7.10 12.59 -0.42
N ASP A 355 -7.33 13.39 -1.44
CA ASP A 355 -7.74 12.95 -2.78
C ASP A 355 -6.81 13.59 -3.82
N GLU A 356 -6.10 12.79 -4.58
CA GLU A 356 -5.14 13.27 -5.56
C GLU A 356 -5.75 14.22 -6.60
N LYS A 357 -7.00 13.96 -7.03
CA LYS A 357 -7.71 14.82 -8.00
C LYS A 357 -8.01 16.21 -7.43
N VAL A 358 -8.14 16.30 -6.11
CA VAL A 358 -8.45 17.54 -5.41
C VAL A 358 -7.18 18.28 -5.00
N HIS A 359 -6.18 17.56 -4.49
CA HIS A 359 -5.01 18.16 -3.81
C HIS A 359 -3.78 18.27 -4.72
N ILE A 360 -3.61 17.36 -5.70
CA ILE A 360 -2.51 17.47 -6.66
C ILE A 360 -2.94 18.43 -7.76
N LYS A 361 -2.18 19.51 -7.93
CA LYS A 361 -2.46 20.60 -8.87
C LYS A 361 -1.23 20.92 -9.69
N THR A 362 -1.42 21.05 -10.99
CA THR A 362 -0.39 21.61 -11.88
C THR A 362 -0.04 23.03 -11.48
N TRP A 363 1.11 23.52 -11.88
CA TRP A 363 1.54 24.89 -11.59
C TRP A 363 0.56 25.94 -12.12
N ASN A 364 -0.10 25.67 -13.27
CA ASN A 364 -1.13 26.52 -13.82
C ASN A 364 -2.38 26.57 -12.92
N GLU A 365 -2.81 25.44 -12.39
CA GLU A 365 -3.95 25.38 -11.46
C GLU A 365 -3.62 26.05 -10.12
N MET A 366 -2.40 25.82 -9.58
CA MET A 366 -1.95 26.51 -8.36
C MET A 366 -1.86 28.02 -8.57
N TRP A 367 -1.38 28.46 -9.73
CA TRP A 367 -1.39 29.86 -10.11
C TRP A 367 -2.81 30.44 -10.13
N LYS A 368 -3.76 29.73 -10.74
CA LYS A 368 -5.17 30.17 -10.79
C LYS A 368 -5.79 30.29 -9.40
N ILE A 369 -5.48 29.36 -8.50
CA ILE A 369 -5.93 29.41 -7.09
C ILE A 369 -5.32 30.62 -6.41
N LEU A 370 -4.02 30.87 -6.59
CA LEU A 370 -3.28 31.95 -5.94
C LEU A 370 -3.69 33.33 -6.44
N VAL A 371 -3.71 33.52 -7.75
CA VAL A 371 -3.88 34.84 -8.42
C VAL A 371 -5.33 35.12 -8.78
N GLY A 372 -6.17 34.09 -8.90
CA GLY A 372 -7.57 34.20 -9.33
C GLY A 372 -7.77 34.31 -10.85
N LYS A 373 -6.70 34.19 -11.64
CA LYS A 373 -6.73 34.26 -13.13
C LYS A 373 -5.83 33.20 -13.71
N ASP A 374 -6.16 32.73 -14.91
CA ASP A 374 -5.31 31.79 -15.64
C ASP A 374 -3.95 32.43 -16.01
N PHE A 375 -2.89 31.64 -15.95
CA PHE A 375 -1.57 32.06 -16.42
C PHE A 375 -1.53 31.99 -17.95
N PRO A 376 -1.05 33.01 -18.65
CA PRO A 376 -0.95 33.00 -20.11
C PRO A 376 0.24 32.12 -20.56
N GLY A 377 -0.01 30.84 -20.76
CA GLY A 377 1.00 29.85 -21.18
C GLY A 377 1.25 28.76 -20.13
N GLU A 378 2.48 28.25 -20.08
CA GLU A 378 2.89 27.21 -19.13
C GLU A 378 3.58 27.83 -17.92
N CYS A 379 2.94 27.71 -16.76
CA CYS A 379 3.51 28.10 -15.49
C CYS A 379 4.49 27.00 -15.02
N THR A 380 5.70 27.39 -14.67
CA THR A 380 6.69 26.50 -14.10
C THR A 380 6.84 26.73 -12.59
N HIS A 381 7.52 25.80 -11.90
CA HIS A 381 7.89 25.94 -10.50
C HIS A 381 8.49 27.31 -10.18
N ASP A 382 9.49 27.74 -10.95
CA ASP A 382 10.22 28.99 -10.68
C ASP A 382 9.35 30.24 -10.91
N ILE A 383 8.45 30.20 -11.90
CA ILE A 383 7.48 31.28 -12.15
C ILE A 383 6.51 31.39 -10.96
N PHE A 384 6.02 30.25 -10.46
CA PHE A 384 5.11 30.22 -9.32
C PHE A 384 5.78 30.74 -8.04
N VAL A 385 6.99 30.25 -7.72
CA VAL A 385 7.78 30.71 -6.56
C VAL A 385 8.09 32.20 -6.65
N LYS A 386 8.49 32.69 -7.82
CA LYS A 386 8.71 34.12 -8.05
C LYS A 386 7.44 34.92 -7.77
N LYS A 387 6.27 34.42 -8.18
CA LYS A 387 4.99 35.08 -7.91
C LYS A 387 4.66 35.14 -6.43
N CYS A 388 4.91 34.07 -5.69
CA CYS A 388 4.76 34.07 -4.24
C CYS A 388 5.64 35.16 -3.59
N HIS A 389 6.89 35.33 -4.04
CA HIS A 389 7.77 36.40 -3.55
C HIS A 389 7.26 37.79 -3.91
N GLU A 390 6.79 38.01 -5.13
CA GLU A 390 6.20 39.31 -5.56
C GLU A 390 4.97 39.70 -4.73
N MET A 391 4.20 38.71 -4.30
CA MET A 391 3.02 38.90 -3.44
C MET A 391 3.36 38.89 -1.95
N ASN A 392 4.63 38.82 -1.55
CA ASN A 392 5.11 38.71 -0.17
C ASN A 392 4.45 37.57 0.62
N ILE A 393 4.21 36.42 -0.03
CA ILE A 393 3.64 35.24 0.62
C ILE A 393 4.74 34.55 1.42
N PRO A 394 4.54 34.31 2.74
CA PRO A 394 5.53 33.67 3.57
C PRO A 394 5.75 32.21 3.20
N CYS A 395 7.01 31.78 3.16
CA CYS A 395 7.42 30.39 3.03
C CYS A 395 7.83 29.82 4.39
N TYR A 396 7.40 28.61 4.68
CA TYR A 396 7.77 27.82 5.85
C TYR A 396 8.36 26.49 5.44
N ALA A 397 9.19 25.92 6.32
CA ALA A 397 9.72 24.58 6.08
C ALA A 397 9.73 23.77 7.37
N GLY A 398 9.41 22.50 7.27
CA GLY A 398 9.60 21.53 8.34
C GLY A 398 10.68 20.52 8.01
N ILE A 399 11.35 20.00 9.03
CA ILE A 399 12.44 19.05 8.90
C ILE A 399 12.23 17.90 9.87
N ASP A 400 12.31 16.68 9.38
CA ASP A 400 12.41 15.47 10.19
C ASP A 400 13.81 14.85 10.02
N TRP A 401 14.41 14.43 11.17
CA TRP A 401 15.78 13.93 11.20
C TRP A 401 15.83 12.42 11.06
N GLY A 402 16.71 11.93 10.23
CA GLY A 402 16.99 10.51 10.05
C GLY A 402 18.45 10.25 9.69
N PHE A 403 18.84 8.99 9.70
CA PHE A 403 20.11 8.54 9.16
C PHE A 403 19.90 7.31 8.29
N THR A 404 19.38 6.23 8.88
CA THR A 404 18.93 5.02 8.16
C THR A 404 17.61 5.29 7.46
N SER A 405 16.67 5.96 8.15
CA SER A 405 15.53 6.63 7.55
C SER A 405 15.98 7.96 6.90
N PRO A 406 15.23 8.50 5.95
CA PRO A 406 15.62 9.75 5.30
C PRO A 406 15.58 10.94 6.27
N ASN A 407 16.60 11.81 6.20
CA ASN A 407 16.45 13.21 6.59
C ASN A 407 15.51 13.86 5.59
N THR A 408 14.45 14.52 6.03
CA THR A 408 13.44 15.10 5.12
C THR A 408 13.22 16.58 5.33
N VAL A 409 12.80 17.29 4.29
CA VAL A 409 12.36 18.67 4.35
C VAL A 409 11.18 18.92 3.44
N VAL A 410 10.18 19.66 3.94
CA VAL A 410 9.00 20.06 3.17
C VAL A 410 8.88 21.57 3.18
N PHE A 411 8.85 22.20 1.99
CA PHE A 411 8.67 23.64 1.81
C PHE A 411 7.25 23.95 1.33
N PHE A 412 6.62 24.94 1.94
CA PHE A 412 5.29 25.39 1.53
C PHE A 412 5.09 26.90 1.77
N PHE A 413 4.25 27.48 0.90
CA PHE A 413 3.79 28.86 1.04
C PHE A 413 2.38 28.89 1.63
N VAL A 414 2.05 29.95 2.39
CA VAL A 414 0.71 30.16 2.98
C VAL A 414 0.20 31.53 2.56
N ASP A 415 -0.90 31.57 1.78
CA ASP A 415 -1.51 32.85 1.37
C ASP A 415 -2.42 33.43 2.45
N SER A 416 -2.91 34.64 2.23
CA SER A 416 -3.80 35.35 3.16
C SER A 416 -5.18 34.70 3.34
N ARG A 417 -5.55 33.75 2.46
CA ARG A 417 -6.78 32.95 2.55
C ARG A 417 -6.55 31.61 3.26
N GLU A 418 -5.35 31.42 3.82
CA GLU A 418 -4.88 30.17 4.42
C GLU A 418 -4.77 29.00 3.43
N ASN A 419 -4.61 29.26 2.13
CA ASN A 419 -4.26 28.20 1.22
C ASN A 419 -2.78 27.85 1.38
N ILE A 420 -2.48 26.55 1.42
CA ILE A 420 -1.15 25.98 1.58
C ILE A 420 -0.71 25.42 0.23
N TYR A 421 0.42 25.90 -0.25
CA TYR A 421 1.03 25.46 -1.52
C TYR A 421 2.34 24.75 -1.22
N ILE A 422 2.33 23.41 -1.22
CA ILE A 422 3.53 22.60 -1.00
C ILE A 422 4.31 22.55 -2.32
N VAL A 423 5.49 23.16 -2.30
CA VAL A 423 6.28 23.41 -3.52
C VAL A 423 7.53 22.55 -3.62
N LYS A 424 7.96 21.92 -2.52
CA LYS A 424 9.12 21.03 -2.53
C LYS A 424 9.11 20.07 -1.36
N CYS A 425 9.36 18.79 -1.68
CA CYS A 425 9.75 17.76 -0.74
C CYS A 425 11.14 17.24 -1.17
N ASP A 426 12.08 17.15 -0.25
CA ASP A 426 13.38 16.56 -0.49
C ASP A 426 13.81 15.70 0.69
N GLY A 427 14.66 14.70 0.45
CA GLY A 427 15.13 13.82 1.52
C GLY A 427 16.33 12.98 1.08
N MET A 428 17.21 12.68 2.04
CA MET A 428 18.41 11.88 1.82
C MET A 428 18.66 10.93 2.99
N THR A 429 19.08 9.70 2.69
CA THR A 429 19.51 8.69 3.66
C THR A 429 21.03 8.64 3.75
N HIS A 430 21.56 8.12 4.86
CA HIS A 430 23.00 7.91 5.07
C HIS A 430 23.86 9.18 4.90
N ILE A 431 23.29 10.32 5.25
CA ILE A 431 23.96 11.62 5.26
C ILE A 431 23.99 12.19 6.67
N SER A 432 25.10 12.84 7.06
CA SER A 432 25.17 13.49 8.37
C SER A 432 24.27 14.74 8.42
N ASN A 433 23.70 15.02 9.60
CA ASN A 433 22.82 16.17 9.79
C ASN A 433 23.50 17.50 9.40
N PRO A 434 24.78 17.78 9.75
CA PRO A 434 25.45 19.00 9.29
C PRO A 434 25.54 19.11 7.77
N THR A 435 25.81 18.01 7.07
CA THR A 435 25.86 18.00 5.59
C THR A 435 24.47 18.26 5.01
N TRP A 436 23.43 17.66 5.60
CA TRP A 436 22.05 17.89 5.21
C TRP A 436 21.62 19.35 5.41
N MET A 437 21.97 19.97 6.54
CA MET A 437 21.71 21.37 6.82
C MET A 437 22.39 22.30 5.80
N GLN A 438 23.64 22.02 5.43
CA GLN A 438 24.34 22.78 4.38
C GLN A 438 23.66 22.61 3.03
N HIS A 439 23.20 21.41 2.70
CA HIS A 439 22.44 21.19 1.47
C HIS A 439 21.16 22.04 1.45
N ILE A 440 20.38 22.06 2.53
CA ILE A 440 19.18 22.90 2.66
C ILE A 440 19.54 24.38 2.49
N LYS A 441 20.59 24.83 3.18
CA LYS A 441 21.01 26.23 3.12
C LYS A 441 21.43 26.67 1.74
N THR A 442 22.28 25.89 1.08
CA THR A 442 22.87 26.27 -0.22
C THR A 442 21.87 26.13 -1.37
N LYS A 443 21.03 25.09 -1.34
CA LYS A 443 20.15 24.77 -2.45
C LYS A 443 18.78 25.45 -2.35
N TYR A 444 18.22 25.56 -1.15
CA TYR A 444 16.81 25.91 -1.00
C TYR A 444 16.55 27.23 -0.26
N HIS A 445 17.39 27.61 0.71
CA HIS A 445 17.11 28.79 1.53
C HIS A 445 16.95 30.08 0.73
N THR A 446 17.86 30.34 -0.20
CA THR A 446 17.81 31.52 -1.09
C THR A 446 16.66 31.41 -2.10
N MET A 447 16.41 30.20 -2.62
CA MET A 447 15.35 29.96 -3.60
C MET A 447 13.96 30.27 -3.02
N TYR A 448 13.64 29.73 -1.85
CA TYR A 448 12.31 29.88 -1.25
C TYR A 448 12.20 31.06 -0.30
N ARG A 449 13.30 31.72 0.06
CA ARG A 449 13.33 32.79 1.08
C ARG A 449 12.58 32.37 2.33
N CYS A 450 12.85 31.14 2.81
CA CYS A 450 12.14 30.53 3.91
C CYS A 450 12.25 31.41 5.17
N GLN A 451 11.10 31.82 5.71
CA GLN A 451 11.03 32.72 6.87
C GLN A 451 11.23 31.98 8.19
N LEU A 452 10.86 30.70 8.23
CA LEU A 452 10.98 29.90 9.44
C LEU A 452 11.10 28.43 9.12
N TYR A 453 12.13 27.80 9.68
CA TYR A 453 12.30 26.34 9.71
C TYR A 453 11.80 25.79 11.04
N VAL A 454 11.03 24.73 11.00
CA VAL A 454 10.49 24.03 12.18
C VAL A 454 10.95 22.58 12.13
N PRO A 455 12.14 22.29 12.68
CA PRO A 455 12.63 20.91 12.75
C PRO A 455 11.99 20.13 13.91
N ASP A 456 12.21 18.79 13.91
CA ASP A 456 11.90 17.97 15.07
C ASP A 456 12.57 18.54 16.34
N ALA A 457 11.74 18.84 17.34
CA ALA A 457 12.17 19.43 18.61
C ALA A 457 12.96 18.47 19.51
N ALA A 458 12.97 17.15 19.22
CA ALA A 458 13.69 16.17 20.03
C ALA A 458 15.20 16.35 19.94
N ASP A 459 15.72 16.89 18.83
CA ASP A 459 17.15 17.09 18.62
C ASP A 459 17.54 18.58 18.75
N GLN A 460 17.70 19.02 19.98
CA GLN A 460 18.11 20.40 20.28
C GLN A 460 19.52 20.74 19.75
N GLY A 461 20.39 19.74 19.60
CA GLY A 461 21.73 19.90 19.01
C GLY A 461 21.64 20.35 17.57
N ASN A 462 20.81 19.69 16.78
CA ASN A 462 20.59 20.04 15.38
C ASN A 462 19.95 21.43 15.22
N ILE A 463 19.04 21.80 16.11
CA ILE A 463 18.42 23.14 16.13
C ILE A 463 19.50 24.21 16.31
N LEU A 464 20.40 24.03 17.29
CA LEU A 464 21.50 24.97 17.53
C LEU A 464 22.47 25.06 16.36
N GLU A 465 22.79 23.94 15.70
CA GLU A 465 23.66 23.93 14.52
C GLU A 465 23.00 24.68 13.35
N MET A 466 21.70 24.50 13.10
CA MET A 466 20.98 25.26 12.09
C MET A 466 21.02 26.78 12.37
N GLN A 467 20.87 27.19 13.62
CA GLN A 467 20.98 28.60 14.03
C GLN A 467 22.38 29.14 13.80
N LYS A 468 23.44 28.37 14.14
CA LYS A 468 24.84 28.75 13.91
C LYS A 468 25.16 29.00 12.44
N ILE A 469 24.58 28.21 11.56
CA ILE A 469 24.76 28.40 10.11
C ILE A 469 23.89 29.53 9.55
N GLY A 470 23.09 30.21 10.38
CA GLY A 470 22.29 31.39 10.01
C GLY A 470 20.95 31.09 9.36
N LEU A 471 20.36 29.92 9.59
CA LEU A 471 18.98 29.63 9.19
C LEU A 471 17.98 30.15 10.24
N PRO A 472 16.85 30.75 9.86
CA PRO A 472 15.81 31.18 10.76
C PRO A 472 15.03 29.96 11.29
N VAL A 473 15.35 29.49 12.49
CA VAL A 473 14.82 28.25 13.06
C VAL A 473 13.98 28.53 14.28
N ALA A 474 12.82 27.89 14.38
CA ALA A 474 11.98 27.91 15.57
C ALA A 474 12.68 27.20 16.73
N ASN A 475 12.78 27.89 17.87
CA ASN A 475 13.31 27.32 19.11
C ASN A 475 12.17 26.63 19.88
N GLN A 476 11.78 25.46 19.42
CA GLN A 476 10.77 24.63 20.08
C GLN A 476 11.42 23.68 21.08
N LYS A 477 10.77 23.47 22.23
CA LYS A 477 11.16 22.47 23.24
C LYS A 477 10.29 21.23 23.21
N ASP A 478 9.18 21.26 22.47
CA ASP A 478 8.19 20.18 22.41
C ASP A 478 7.72 19.99 20.97
N LYS A 479 7.60 18.73 20.56
CA LYS A 479 7.08 18.31 19.24
C LYS A 479 5.58 18.63 19.06
N GLY A 480 4.86 18.93 20.14
CA GLY A 480 3.41 18.90 20.15
C GLY A 480 2.84 17.48 20.11
N GLN A 481 1.55 17.36 20.37
CA GLN A 481 0.85 16.07 20.29
C GLN A 481 0.66 15.67 18.82
N ILE A 482 1.05 14.44 18.46
CA ILE A 482 0.94 13.89 17.10
C ILE A 482 -0.49 14.03 16.57
N ASN A 483 -1.49 13.65 17.39
CA ASN A 483 -2.89 13.69 17.00
C ASN A 483 -3.39 15.13 16.72
N VAL A 484 -2.88 16.14 17.42
CA VAL A 484 -3.21 17.55 17.14
C VAL A 484 -2.71 17.94 15.75
N GLY A 485 -1.47 17.58 15.41
CA GLY A 485 -0.90 17.86 14.09
C GLY A 485 -1.63 17.13 12.97
N ILE A 486 -2.02 15.87 13.18
CA ILE A 486 -2.86 15.12 12.25
C ILE A 486 -4.18 15.85 12.00
N GLN A 487 -4.88 16.28 13.05
CA GLN A 487 -6.16 17.01 12.91
C GLN A 487 -5.98 18.36 12.21
N VAL A 488 -4.86 19.05 12.43
CA VAL A 488 -4.53 20.27 11.70
C VAL A 488 -4.41 19.99 10.20
N ILE A 489 -3.62 19.00 9.80
CA ILE A 489 -3.46 18.65 8.39
C ILE A 489 -4.80 18.26 7.76
N LYS A 490 -5.61 17.42 8.43
CA LYS A 490 -6.95 17.02 7.96
C LYS A 490 -7.85 18.21 7.67
N LYS A 491 -7.82 19.24 8.53
CA LYS A 491 -8.61 20.46 8.35
C LYS A 491 -8.26 21.21 7.07
N PHE A 492 -6.99 21.17 6.63
CA PHE A 492 -6.55 21.80 5.38
C PHE A 492 -6.75 20.89 4.16
N LEU A 493 -6.73 19.58 4.35
CA LEU A 493 -7.12 18.65 3.29
C LEU A 493 -8.62 18.75 2.98
N LYS A 494 -9.46 18.90 3.99
CA LYS A 494 -10.90 19.10 3.82
C LYS A 494 -11.45 20.06 4.85
N VAL A 495 -11.93 21.21 4.39
CA VAL A 495 -12.55 22.18 5.27
C VAL A 495 -13.81 21.58 5.91
N PRO A 496 -13.93 21.57 7.25
CA PRO A 496 -15.09 21.02 7.94
C PRO A 496 -16.41 21.62 7.45
N GLY A 497 -17.38 20.76 7.11
CA GLY A 497 -18.70 21.19 6.60
C GLY A 497 -18.72 21.64 5.13
N SER A 498 -17.59 21.53 4.42
CA SER A 498 -17.44 21.94 3.02
C SER A 498 -16.85 20.80 2.17
N THR A 499 -16.88 20.96 0.86
CA THR A 499 -16.13 20.15 -0.11
C THR A 499 -14.80 20.80 -0.53
N GLU A 500 -14.46 21.93 0.06
CA GLU A 500 -13.27 22.69 -0.29
C GLU A 500 -12.00 22.12 0.37
N ALA A 501 -10.90 22.19 -0.35
CA ALA A 501 -9.55 21.93 0.13
C ALA A 501 -8.75 23.23 0.18
N LYS A 502 -7.83 23.30 1.15
CA LYS A 502 -6.90 24.43 1.31
C LYS A 502 -5.43 24.02 1.23
N MET A 503 -5.14 22.74 0.95
CA MET A 503 -3.78 22.23 0.79
C MET A 503 -3.61 21.69 -0.62
N PHE A 504 -2.60 22.18 -1.33
CA PHE A 504 -2.31 21.83 -2.71
C PHE A 504 -0.85 21.46 -2.88
N LEU A 505 -0.58 20.43 -3.66
CA LEU A 505 0.74 19.85 -3.89
C LEU A 505 1.06 19.83 -5.38
N ALA A 506 2.28 20.19 -5.74
CA ALA A 506 2.78 20.01 -7.09
C ALA A 506 3.27 18.56 -7.29
N PRO A 507 2.83 17.85 -8.34
CA PRO A 507 3.06 16.41 -8.49
C PRO A 507 4.55 16.06 -8.63
N GLU A 508 5.32 16.86 -9.39
CA GLU A 508 6.70 16.53 -9.75
C GLU A 508 7.66 16.62 -8.56
N VAL A 509 7.32 17.41 -7.54
CA VAL A 509 8.23 17.73 -6.43
C VAL A 509 7.77 17.19 -5.08
N CYS A 510 6.56 16.63 -5.00
CA CYS A 510 5.95 16.17 -3.75
C CYS A 510 5.61 14.67 -3.73
N THR A 511 6.09 13.89 -4.69
CA THR A 511 5.82 12.44 -4.79
C THR A 511 6.02 11.67 -3.48
N PRO A 512 7.10 11.89 -2.69
CA PRO A 512 7.27 11.16 -1.44
C PRO A 512 6.17 11.44 -0.42
N LEU A 513 5.76 12.69 -0.25
CA LEU A 513 4.69 13.10 0.65
C LEU A 513 3.32 12.56 0.20
N VAL A 514 3.04 12.60 -1.11
CA VAL A 514 1.83 12.00 -1.70
C VAL A 514 1.74 10.52 -1.36
N ARG A 515 2.86 9.82 -1.47
CA ARG A 515 2.95 8.41 -1.11
C ARG A 515 2.66 8.18 0.37
N GLU A 516 3.23 8.99 1.27
CA GLU A 516 2.99 8.85 2.70
C GLU A 516 1.54 9.18 3.10
N PHE A 517 0.90 10.19 2.52
CA PHE A 517 -0.54 10.45 2.75
C PHE A 517 -1.42 9.23 2.50
N SER A 518 -1.00 8.37 1.60
CA SER A 518 -1.75 7.16 1.23
C SER A 518 -1.31 5.91 2.00
N LEU A 519 -0.17 5.96 2.70
CA LEU A 519 0.40 4.84 3.47
C LEU A 519 0.26 5.01 4.98
N TYR A 520 0.27 6.25 5.47
CA TYR A 520 0.27 6.53 6.89
C TYR A 520 -1.05 6.09 7.54
N HIS A 521 -0.94 5.17 8.47
CA HIS A 521 -2.11 4.51 9.07
C HIS A 521 -1.95 4.35 10.58
N TYR A 522 -3.07 4.07 11.25
CA TYR A 522 -3.09 3.72 12.65
C TYR A 522 -2.59 2.30 12.88
N LYS A 523 -1.94 2.06 14.00
CA LYS A 523 -1.50 0.72 14.43
C LYS A 523 -2.68 -0.22 14.56
N THR A 524 -2.41 -1.49 14.29
CA THR A 524 -3.37 -2.56 14.54
C THR A 524 -2.86 -3.38 15.73
N ASP A 525 -3.70 -3.57 16.74
CA ASP A 525 -3.37 -4.38 17.91
C ASP A 525 -3.28 -5.87 17.60
N ALA A 526 -2.87 -6.66 18.59
CA ALA A 526 -2.74 -8.12 18.44
C ALA A 526 -4.09 -8.83 18.15
N ALA A 527 -5.22 -8.20 18.45
CA ALA A 527 -6.56 -8.69 18.15
C ALA A 527 -7.04 -8.31 16.74
N GLY A 528 -6.26 -7.50 16.01
CA GLY A 528 -6.61 -7.00 14.67
C GLY A 528 -7.49 -5.76 14.69
N LEU A 529 -7.62 -5.07 15.83
CA LEU A 529 -8.36 -3.82 15.95
C LEU A 529 -7.45 -2.63 15.69
N ILE A 530 -7.96 -1.65 14.96
CA ILE A 530 -7.25 -0.40 14.69
C ILE A 530 -7.24 0.43 15.97
N THR A 531 -6.05 0.86 16.41
CA THR A 531 -5.85 1.74 17.55
C THR A 531 -5.90 3.21 17.12
N ASP A 532 -5.85 4.13 18.08
CA ASP A 532 -5.71 5.56 17.81
C ASP A 532 -4.24 6.03 17.72
N ASP A 533 -3.28 5.09 17.82
CA ASP A 533 -1.86 5.37 17.72
C ASP A 533 -1.40 5.23 16.27
N PRO A 534 -0.79 6.25 15.67
CA PRO A 534 -0.20 6.14 14.34
C PRO A 534 1.00 5.17 14.31
N GLU A 535 1.19 4.49 13.16
CA GLU A 535 2.43 3.78 12.90
C GLU A 535 3.62 4.74 12.82
N THR A 536 4.82 4.22 13.03
CA THR A 536 6.07 4.98 12.91
C THR A 536 6.82 4.67 11.61
N GLU A 537 6.18 3.98 10.68
CA GLU A 537 6.68 3.74 9.33
C GLU A 537 5.95 4.66 8.33
N HIS A 538 6.67 5.18 7.35
CA HIS A 538 6.12 6.04 6.29
C HIS A 538 5.52 7.38 6.81
N ASP A 539 6.18 8.01 7.77
CA ASP A 539 5.73 9.26 8.40
C ASP A 539 6.71 10.44 8.26
N HIS A 540 7.87 10.24 7.62
CA HIS A 540 8.96 11.21 7.62
C HIS A 540 8.61 12.55 6.96
N TRP A 541 8.03 12.55 5.75
CA TRP A 541 7.57 13.79 5.10
C TRP A 541 6.30 14.33 5.72
N ILE A 542 5.44 13.46 6.25
CA ILE A 542 4.26 13.86 7.03
C ILE A 542 4.71 14.56 8.31
N ASP A 543 5.69 14.03 9.02
CA ASP A 543 6.22 14.61 10.24
C ASP A 543 6.92 15.95 9.95
N ALA A 544 7.73 16.02 8.90
CA ALA A 544 8.30 17.27 8.42
C ALA A 544 7.21 18.32 8.10
N LEU A 545 6.08 17.94 7.50
CA LEU A 545 4.95 18.84 7.28
C LEU A 545 4.22 19.16 8.59
N ARG A 546 4.04 18.17 9.47
CA ARG A 546 3.26 18.26 10.70
C ARG A 546 3.83 19.26 11.70
N TYR A 547 5.16 19.33 11.85
CA TYR A 547 5.80 20.24 12.80
C TYR A 547 5.44 21.71 12.55
N PRO A 548 5.69 22.30 11.38
CA PRO A 548 5.28 23.68 11.12
C PRO A 548 3.76 23.87 11.12
N MET A 549 2.99 22.89 10.62
CA MET A 549 1.53 22.99 10.63
C MET A 549 0.96 23.03 12.04
N THR A 550 1.48 22.20 12.95
CA THR A 550 1.09 22.21 14.37
C THR A 550 1.44 23.53 15.04
N MET A 551 2.61 24.06 14.76
CA MET A 551 3.07 25.32 15.33
C MET A 551 2.22 26.50 14.86
N LEU A 552 1.92 26.58 13.56
CA LEU A 552 1.20 27.70 12.96
C LEU A 552 -0.31 27.66 13.26
N PHE A 553 -0.91 26.47 13.32
CA PHE A 553 -2.36 26.30 13.34
C PHE A 553 -2.90 25.45 14.51
N GLY A 554 -2.03 24.82 15.32
CA GLY A 554 -2.44 23.84 16.33
C GLY A 554 -3.28 24.38 17.47
N LYS A 555 -3.03 25.62 17.92
CA LYS A 555 -3.78 26.22 19.05
C LYS A 555 -5.26 26.45 18.73
N ALA A 556 -5.58 26.87 17.53
CA ALA A 556 -6.96 27.02 17.06
C ALA A 556 -7.70 25.68 17.03
N THR A 557 -6.99 24.58 16.75
CA THR A 557 -7.57 23.24 16.68
C THR A 557 -7.86 22.66 18.07
N VAL A 558 -7.03 22.92 19.06
CA VAL A 558 -7.24 22.48 20.45
C VAL A 558 -8.47 23.15 21.07
N ILE A 559 -8.69 24.43 20.79
CA ILE A 559 -9.86 25.18 21.29
C ILE A 559 -11.16 24.59 20.70
N LEU A 560 -11.16 24.13 19.46
CA LEU A 560 -12.33 23.53 18.80
C LEU A 560 -12.58 22.07 19.25
N GLY A 561 -11.55 21.36 19.72
CA GLY A 561 -11.65 19.97 20.20
C GLY A 561 -12.12 19.82 21.64
N SER A 562 -12.09 20.88 22.46
CA SER A 562 -12.44 20.83 23.89
C SER A 562 -13.93 21.17 24.20
N GLY A 563 -14.86 20.75 23.32
CA GLY A 563 -16.28 20.61 23.73
C GLY A 563 -17.18 21.82 23.61
N LEU A 564 -17.00 22.66 22.57
CA LEU A 564 -18.02 23.61 22.14
C LEU A 564 -18.54 23.24 20.76
N ALA A 565 -19.38 22.23 20.72
CA ALA A 565 -20.10 21.78 19.54
C ALA A 565 -21.38 22.58 19.31
N ASP A 566 -21.37 23.89 19.43
CA ASP A 566 -22.45 24.74 18.93
C ASP A 566 -21.93 26.20 18.81
N GLY A 567 -21.69 26.58 17.58
CA GLY A 567 -21.36 27.93 17.20
C GLY A 567 -20.05 28.01 16.40
N ALA A 568 -20.18 28.17 15.10
CA ALA A 568 -19.10 28.67 14.27
C ALA A 568 -18.57 29.97 14.89
N ALA A 569 -17.49 29.87 15.66
CA ALA A 569 -16.82 31.01 16.20
C ALA A 569 -16.20 31.78 15.02
N ASN A 570 -16.90 32.80 14.58
CA ASN A 570 -16.39 33.79 13.67
C ASN A 570 -15.10 34.38 14.26
N LEU A 571 -13.99 34.20 13.57
CA LEU A 571 -12.75 34.96 13.75
C LEU A 571 -12.90 36.39 13.21
N GLN A 572 -14.11 36.86 13.12
CA GLN A 572 -14.44 38.25 12.88
C GLN A 572 -14.54 38.96 14.25
N ASP A 573 -13.90 40.13 14.36
CA ASP A 573 -14.18 40.99 15.47
C ASP A 573 -15.66 41.43 15.45
N LYS A 574 -16.12 42.02 16.53
CA LYS A 574 -17.51 42.54 16.63
C LYS A 574 -17.88 43.56 15.53
N GLN A 575 -16.94 43.91 14.67
CA GLN A 575 -17.06 44.87 13.57
C GLN A 575 -16.94 44.24 12.19
N GLY A 576 -16.77 42.90 12.10
CA GLY A 576 -16.75 42.16 10.81
C GLY A 576 -15.39 42.15 10.09
N ASN A 577 -14.31 42.58 10.74
CA ASN A 577 -12.98 42.60 10.15
C ASN A 577 -12.25 41.28 10.42
N PHE A 578 -11.66 40.69 9.38
CA PHE A 578 -10.72 39.56 9.53
C PHE A 578 -9.40 40.08 10.07
N HIS A 579 -8.95 39.55 11.21
CA HIS A 579 -7.61 39.89 11.69
C HIS A 579 -6.57 39.28 10.71
N ARG A 580 -5.64 40.14 10.28
CA ARG A 580 -4.45 39.72 9.53
C ARG A 580 -3.71 38.63 10.32
N MET A 581 -3.38 37.53 9.68
CA MET A 581 -2.48 36.56 10.29
C MET A 581 -1.17 37.23 10.71
N PRO A 582 -0.71 37.02 11.95
CA PRO A 582 0.56 37.56 12.38
C PRO A 582 1.68 37.05 11.49
N THR A 583 2.65 37.88 11.16
CA THR A 583 3.90 37.43 10.54
C THR A 583 4.59 36.40 11.44
N ALA A 584 5.48 35.56 10.88
CA ALA A 584 6.23 34.60 11.69
C ALA A 584 6.93 35.27 12.90
N SER A 585 7.40 36.52 12.74
CA SER A 585 8.00 37.32 13.81
C SER A 585 6.98 37.72 14.89
N GLU A 586 5.81 38.20 14.50
CA GLU A 586 4.74 38.57 15.43
C GLU A 586 4.21 37.35 16.18
N TYR A 587 4.06 36.23 15.49
CA TYR A 587 3.65 34.96 16.09
C TYR A 587 4.69 34.45 17.09
N ALA A 588 5.98 34.47 16.72
CA ALA A 588 7.08 34.08 17.61
C ALA A 588 7.15 34.95 18.85
N MET A 589 6.97 36.26 18.71
CA MET A 589 6.92 37.20 19.85
C MET A 589 5.74 36.93 20.79
N THR A 590 4.55 36.67 20.26
CA THR A 590 3.35 36.38 21.08
C THR A 590 3.43 35.02 21.79
N GLN A 591 4.28 34.11 21.33
CA GLN A 591 4.49 32.80 21.95
C GLN A 591 5.74 32.74 22.85
N GLY A 592 6.50 33.81 22.99
CA GLY A 592 7.78 33.81 23.70
C GLY A 592 8.87 32.99 22.98
N ILE A 593 8.72 32.75 21.69
CA ILE A 593 9.68 32.01 20.84
C ILE A 593 10.76 33.01 20.42
N GLN A 594 12.01 32.79 20.83
CA GLN A 594 13.13 33.63 20.39
C GLN A 594 13.52 33.26 18.96
N MET A 595 13.37 34.22 18.05
CA MET A 595 13.91 34.13 16.68
C MET A 595 15.26 34.81 16.61
N ASN A 596 16.31 34.10 16.26
CA ASN A 596 17.62 34.68 16.06
C ASN A 596 17.75 35.17 14.61
N THR A 597 17.36 36.43 14.41
CA THR A 597 17.41 37.11 13.09
C THR A 597 18.65 37.97 12.90
N GLN A 598 19.57 38.02 13.89
CA GLN A 598 20.78 38.82 13.76
C GLN A 598 21.85 38.11 12.95
N GLU A 599 22.36 38.77 11.91
CA GLU A 599 23.63 38.38 11.30
C GLU A 599 24.71 38.37 12.40
N PRO A 600 25.59 37.36 12.44
CA PRO A 600 26.67 37.29 13.40
C PRO A 600 27.56 38.52 13.20
N ASP A 601 27.73 39.33 14.27
CA ASP A 601 28.61 40.48 14.29
C ASP A 601 30.05 40.05 14.01
N ARG A 602 30.51 40.30 12.80
CA ARG A 602 31.86 39.98 12.32
C ARG A 602 32.97 40.65 13.11
N SER A 603 32.67 41.67 13.94
CA SER A 603 33.66 42.37 14.75
C SER A 603 34.19 41.59 15.96
N LYS A 604 33.51 40.47 16.34
CA LYS A 604 33.92 39.62 17.46
C LYS A 604 34.69 38.37 17.11
N LEU A 605 35.03 38.17 15.84
CA LEU A 605 35.84 37.04 15.37
C LEU A 605 37.38 37.29 15.41
N GLY A 606 37.81 38.25 16.16
CA GLY A 606 39.22 38.54 16.36
C GLY A 606 39.72 38.19 17.75
N LYS A 607 40.28 37.04 17.91
CA LYS A 607 41.33 36.59 18.84
C LYS A 607 41.07 35.17 19.34
N ILE A 608 41.41 34.20 18.52
CA ILE A 608 41.70 32.84 19.03
C ILE A 608 43.17 32.91 19.47
N GLY A 609 43.38 32.85 20.80
CA GLY A 609 44.68 32.76 21.41
C GLY A 609 45.38 31.45 21.02
N LYS A 610 46.72 31.56 20.92
CA LYS A 610 47.63 30.44 20.68
C LYS A 610 47.36 29.29 21.68
N ALA A 611 47.34 28.09 21.17
CA ALA A 611 47.38 26.85 21.98
C ALA A 611 48.68 26.82 22.80
N SER A 612 48.57 26.75 24.11
CA SER A 612 49.62 26.39 25.05
C SER A 612 49.68 24.87 25.16
N GLU A 613 50.91 24.38 25.07
CA GLU A 613 51.35 23.03 25.31
C GLU A 613 50.70 22.44 26.56
N LEU A 614 50.17 21.25 26.45
CA LEU A 614 49.87 20.37 27.59
C LEU A 614 50.81 19.19 27.53
N GLU A 615 51.64 19.12 28.62
CA GLU A 615 52.59 18.06 28.93
C GLU A 615 51.89 16.73 29.13
N ASP A 616 52.56 15.63 28.68
CA ASP A 616 52.24 14.25 28.99
C ASP A 616 52.49 13.98 30.49
N PRO A 617 51.69 13.16 31.15
CA PRO A 617 52.08 12.44 32.35
C PRO A 617 52.36 10.98 32.05
N ASP A 618 53.54 10.62 32.49
CA ASP A 618 54.26 9.37 32.56
C ASP A 618 53.48 8.14 33.04
N ASP A 619 53.92 7.03 32.49
CA ASP A 619 54.09 5.64 32.93
C ASP A 619 53.39 5.10 34.19
N GLY A 620 52.80 3.94 34.00
CA GLY A 620 52.37 3.03 35.06
C GLY A 620 51.96 1.67 34.52
N ASP A 621 52.91 0.77 34.52
CA ASP A 621 52.92 -0.68 34.31
C ASP A 621 51.72 -1.44 34.91
N ASP A 622 51.16 -2.44 34.22
CA ASP A 622 51.22 -3.87 34.55
C ASP A 622 50.23 -4.74 33.75
N SER A 623 50.82 -5.62 33.02
CA SER A 623 50.57 -7.04 32.72
C SER A 623 49.15 -7.62 32.80
N ALA A 624 48.74 -8.27 31.76
CA ALA A 624 48.42 -9.68 31.56
C ALA A 624 47.38 -9.95 30.47
N GLY A 625 47.75 -10.49 29.37
CA GLY A 625 47.46 -11.86 28.96
C GLY A 625 46.22 -12.05 28.09
N GLY A 626 46.43 -12.50 26.84
CA GLY A 626 45.46 -13.36 26.18
C GLY A 626 45.04 -12.98 24.76
N SER A 627 45.87 -13.28 23.83
CA SER A 627 45.68 -13.86 22.47
C SER A 627 44.29 -13.86 21.82
N GLY A 628 44.26 -13.47 20.54
CA GLY A 628 43.29 -13.94 19.57
C GLY A 628 42.97 -12.93 18.46
N GLY A 629 43.87 -12.75 17.50
CA GLY A 629 43.62 -12.00 16.31
C GLY A 629 42.78 -12.78 15.29
N PHE A 630 42.07 -12.04 14.43
CA PHE A 630 42.01 -12.34 12.99
C PHE A 630 41.53 -11.07 12.25
N LEU A 631 42.45 -10.52 11.48
CA LEU A 631 42.17 -9.64 10.33
C LEU A 631 41.43 -10.42 9.23
N TRP A 632 40.49 -9.78 8.53
CA TRP A 632 40.44 -9.78 7.07
C TRP A 632 39.74 -8.52 6.57
N SER A 633 40.49 -7.75 5.79
CA SER A 633 40.05 -6.76 4.82
C SER A 633 39.62 -7.46 3.52
N VAL A 634 38.52 -7.09 2.92
CA VAL A 634 38.32 -6.52 1.56
C VAL A 634 36.85 -6.12 1.44
#